data_64e507244697f9782efb48280bee4aed
#
_entry.id   64e507244697f9782efb48280bee4aed
#
_cell.length_a   1.000
_cell.length_b   1.000
_cell.length_c   1.000
_cell.angle_alpha   90.00
_cell.angle_beta   90.00
_cell.angle_gamma   90.00
#
_symmetry.space_group_name_H-M   'P 1'
#
loop_
_entity.id
_entity.type
_entity.pdbx_description
1 polymer ?
#
loop_
_entity_poly.entity_id
_entity_poly.type
_entity_poly.pdbx_seq_one_letter_code
_entity_poly.pdbx_strand_id
1 'polypeptide(L)'
;MSLAASPAVKRLADWDADRLRRLADEHGTPLYVTDHERIRENFARFDDAFDFAHVMYAAKANTGRAVIRTLYDAGADVECAAAGELHRALAAGVAPEDLQYTAVNPPDGDLDYAVELWEDTPDLTITAGAEMTLDRLTERGFDGRLAIRVNPGIGTGHHEKVATGKDAKFGIPYGDVPRVVEAARERFDVVGLHAHVGSGVLSDDLADHRRALSKVADVATRVGELEFLDLGGGFGVPYRPEEPPLDIQAAAEMVRDVTADVEATIALEPGRYLLADAATLLARVNTIKRTPETRVVGVDAGLTAMIRPAMFDSYHHIRNLSGDDREPVASSVGGPLCTSADVFCTDRPIPRPEAGDVLAIGNVGAYGINLASQFHSQPRPAEIAIDGDREAVVRRRETMADLTRLEDDAEGLYGRFDRTN
;
A
#
# COMPACT_ATOMS: atom_id res chain seq x y z
N MET A 1 -20.92 -16.81 1.50
CA MET A 1 -21.38 -16.45 0.13
C MET A 1 -20.37 -17.05 -0.85
N SER A 2 -20.82 -17.58 -1.98
CA SER A 2 -19.89 -18.16 -2.97
C SER A 2 -19.09 -17.05 -3.64
N LEU A 3 -17.75 -17.14 -3.72
CA LEU A 3 -16.82 -16.23 -4.42
C LEU A 3 -17.24 -15.92 -5.88
N ALA A 4 -18.06 -16.80 -6.49
CA ALA A 4 -18.58 -16.62 -7.85
C ALA A 4 -19.54 -15.42 -8.04
N ALA A 5 -19.95 -14.71 -6.98
CA ALA A 5 -20.91 -13.60 -7.04
C ALA A 5 -20.28 -12.21 -6.89
N SER A 6 -19.01 -12.13 -6.46
CA SER A 6 -18.33 -10.84 -6.23
C SER A 6 -17.59 -10.38 -7.50
N PRO A 7 -17.74 -9.10 -7.94
CA PRO A 7 -17.05 -8.60 -9.14
C PRO A 7 -15.52 -8.64 -8.97
N ALA A 8 -14.79 -8.89 -10.07
CA ALA A 8 -13.34 -8.87 -10.06
C ALA A 8 -12.76 -7.53 -9.56
N VAL A 9 -13.48 -6.43 -9.81
CA VAL A 9 -13.14 -5.07 -9.33
C VAL A 9 -14.40 -4.38 -8.85
N LYS A 10 -14.37 -3.79 -7.66
CA LYS A 10 -15.43 -2.94 -7.14
C LYS A 10 -15.23 -1.51 -7.66
N ARG A 11 -16.10 -1.09 -8.57
CA ARG A 11 -16.11 0.28 -9.13
C ARG A 11 -16.85 1.25 -8.20
N LEU A 12 -16.63 2.57 -8.36
CA LEU A 12 -17.41 3.55 -7.58
C LEU A 12 -18.92 3.46 -7.80
N ALA A 13 -19.37 2.95 -8.95
CA ALA A 13 -20.78 2.71 -9.22
C ALA A 13 -21.37 1.61 -8.32
N ASP A 14 -20.56 0.68 -7.84
CA ASP A 14 -21.00 -0.45 -7.00
C ASP A 14 -21.12 -0.07 -5.51
N TRP A 15 -20.71 1.15 -5.15
CA TRP A 15 -20.88 1.67 -3.81
C TRP A 15 -22.27 2.28 -3.61
N ASP A 16 -22.88 1.98 -2.46
CA ASP A 16 -24.14 2.58 -2.05
C ASP A 16 -23.98 4.09 -1.77
N ALA A 17 -24.49 4.91 -2.70
CA ALA A 17 -24.36 6.37 -2.63
C ALA A 17 -25.08 6.97 -1.42
N ASP A 18 -26.23 6.40 -1.01
CA ASP A 18 -27.00 6.89 0.13
C ASP A 18 -26.26 6.60 1.44
N ARG A 19 -25.69 5.41 1.56
CA ARG A 19 -24.84 5.04 2.70
C ARG A 19 -23.61 5.95 2.81
N LEU A 20 -22.91 6.18 1.70
CA LEU A 20 -21.73 7.05 1.70
C LEU A 20 -22.08 8.50 2.06
N ARG A 21 -23.20 9.04 1.55
CA ARG A 21 -23.66 10.39 1.92
C ARG A 21 -24.00 10.48 3.39
N ARG A 22 -24.71 9.49 3.94
CA ARG A 22 -25.05 9.43 5.36
C ARG A 22 -23.77 9.43 6.21
N LEU A 23 -22.76 8.61 5.87
CA LEU A 23 -21.49 8.58 6.58
C LEU A 23 -20.75 9.92 6.52
N ALA A 24 -20.76 10.59 5.35
CA ALA A 24 -20.19 11.93 5.20
C ALA A 24 -20.90 12.98 6.07
N ASP A 25 -22.21 12.88 6.25
CA ASP A 25 -23.00 13.78 7.08
C ASP A 25 -22.78 13.52 8.57
N GLU A 26 -22.70 12.25 8.98
CA GLU A 26 -22.53 11.85 10.38
C GLU A 26 -21.10 12.10 10.91
N HIS A 27 -20.08 11.84 10.09
CA HIS A 27 -18.68 11.88 10.51
C HIS A 27 -17.89 13.07 9.95
N GLY A 28 -18.52 13.87 9.07
CA GLY A 28 -17.87 14.97 8.36
C GLY A 28 -16.86 14.47 7.31
N THR A 29 -16.45 15.38 6.44
CA THR A 29 -15.43 15.17 5.40
C THR A 29 -14.16 16.00 5.69
N PRO A 30 -12.98 15.66 5.10
CA PRO A 30 -12.69 14.47 4.30
C PRO A 30 -12.80 13.19 5.13
N LEU A 31 -13.27 12.09 4.53
CA LEU A 31 -13.54 10.84 5.22
C LEU A 31 -13.14 9.65 4.35
N TYR A 32 -12.30 8.75 4.88
CA TYR A 32 -12.08 7.45 4.28
C TYR A 32 -13.17 6.47 4.70
N VAL A 33 -13.69 5.70 3.75
CA VAL A 33 -14.59 4.57 4.00
C VAL A 33 -13.96 3.34 3.41
N THR A 34 -13.66 2.34 4.26
CA THR A 34 -12.99 1.10 3.89
C THR A 34 -13.93 -0.09 4.09
N ASP A 35 -14.12 -0.88 3.04
CA ASP A 35 -14.96 -2.07 3.02
C ASP A 35 -14.15 -3.33 3.35
N HIS A 36 -14.33 -3.84 4.56
CA HIS A 36 -13.62 -5.00 5.06
C HIS A 36 -14.12 -6.33 4.47
N GLU A 37 -15.38 -6.40 4.06
CA GLU A 37 -15.88 -7.56 3.31
C GLU A 37 -15.17 -7.64 1.96
N ARG A 38 -15.02 -6.50 1.26
CA ARG A 38 -14.29 -6.44 0.00
C ARG A 38 -12.82 -6.81 0.14
N ILE A 39 -12.16 -6.43 1.24
CA ILE A 39 -10.77 -6.84 1.52
C ILE A 39 -10.68 -8.36 1.59
N ARG A 40 -11.57 -9.03 2.34
CA ARG A 40 -11.60 -10.50 2.43
C ARG A 40 -11.91 -11.17 1.09
N GLU A 41 -12.82 -10.62 0.29
CA GLU A 41 -13.12 -11.12 -1.04
C GLU A 41 -11.91 -11.06 -1.98
N ASN A 42 -11.17 -9.94 -1.94
CA ASN A 42 -9.96 -9.78 -2.74
C ASN A 42 -8.87 -10.76 -2.31
N PHE A 43 -8.68 -10.92 -0.99
CA PHE A 43 -7.71 -11.88 -0.46
C PHE A 43 -8.08 -13.31 -0.88
N ALA A 44 -9.30 -13.74 -0.63
CA ALA A 44 -9.75 -15.09 -0.99
C ALA A 44 -9.62 -15.37 -2.50
N ARG A 45 -9.94 -14.37 -3.36
CA ARG A 45 -9.75 -14.51 -4.82
C ARG A 45 -8.28 -14.63 -5.20
N PHE A 46 -7.39 -13.91 -4.51
CA PHE A 46 -5.95 -13.99 -4.73
C PHE A 46 -5.40 -15.34 -4.26
N ASP A 47 -5.73 -15.73 -3.05
CA ASP A 47 -5.31 -16.98 -2.42
C ASP A 47 -5.79 -18.22 -3.21
N ASP A 48 -7.06 -18.23 -3.64
CA ASP A 48 -7.60 -19.28 -4.51
C ASP A 48 -6.87 -19.39 -5.86
N ALA A 49 -6.44 -18.29 -6.46
CA ALA A 49 -5.71 -18.30 -7.72
C ALA A 49 -4.25 -18.78 -7.54
N PHE A 50 -3.62 -18.39 -6.45
CA PHE A 50 -2.24 -18.74 -6.09
C PHE A 50 -2.17 -19.85 -5.03
N ASP A 51 -3.03 -20.90 -5.15
CA ASP A 51 -3.16 -22.02 -4.21
C ASP A 51 -1.87 -22.82 -3.94
N PHE A 52 -0.83 -22.55 -4.72
CA PHE A 52 0.51 -23.15 -4.61
C PHE A 52 1.52 -22.25 -3.89
N ALA A 53 1.14 -21.03 -3.54
CA ALA A 53 2.02 -20.02 -2.97
C ALA A 53 1.55 -19.61 -1.56
N HIS A 54 2.50 -19.21 -0.73
CA HIS A 54 2.24 -18.59 0.55
C HIS A 54 1.97 -17.08 0.36
N VAL A 55 0.89 -16.55 0.91
CA VAL A 55 0.48 -15.16 0.69
C VAL A 55 0.73 -14.34 1.95
N MET A 56 1.59 -13.33 1.83
CA MET A 56 1.86 -12.33 2.86
C MET A 56 1.26 -10.98 2.47
N TYR A 57 0.58 -10.32 3.36
CA TYR A 57 0.08 -8.98 3.13
C TYR A 57 1.22 -7.95 3.22
N ALA A 58 1.48 -7.18 2.17
CA ALA A 58 2.43 -6.07 2.19
C ALA A 58 1.87 -4.88 2.99
N ALA A 59 2.25 -4.73 4.27
CA ALA A 59 1.71 -3.74 5.20
C ALA A 59 1.85 -2.29 4.71
N LYS A 60 2.90 -1.99 3.93
CA LYS A 60 3.14 -0.68 3.30
C LYS A 60 1.96 -0.15 2.48
N ALA A 61 1.07 -1.02 1.99
CA ALA A 61 -0.09 -0.61 1.22
C ALA A 61 -1.13 0.11 2.10
N ASN A 62 -1.40 -0.38 3.31
CA ASN A 62 -2.20 0.29 4.34
C ASN A 62 -1.87 -0.26 5.73
N THR A 63 -1.20 0.52 6.57
CA THR A 63 -0.78 0.13 7.92
C THR A 63 -1.88 0.29 8.98
N GLY A 64 -3.13 0.44 8.57
CA GLY A 64 -4.28 0.54 9.47
C GLY A 64 -4.48 -0.75 10.26
N ARG A 65 -4.56 -0.63 11.61
CA ARG A 65 -4.71 -1.79 12.52
C ARG A 65 -5.88 -2.70 12.14
N ALA A 66 -7.02 -2.12 11.76
CA ALA A 66 -8.20 -2.88 11.36
C ALA A 66 -7.97 -3.64 10.03
N VAL A 67 -7.25 -3.02 9.07
CA VAL A 67 -6.92 -3.65 7.78
C VAL A 67 -5.99 -4.83 7.98
N ILE A 68 -4.88 -4.64 8.74
CA ILE A 68 -3.92 -5.71 9.04
C ILE A 68 -4.66 -6.88 9.71
N ARG A 69 -5.47 -6.59 10.75
CA ARG A 69 -6.24 -7.61 11.46
C ARG A 69 -7.21 -8.37 10.53
N THR A 70 -7.89 -7.67 9.61
CA THR A 70 -8.83 -8.32 8.68
C THR A 70 -8.12 -9.31 7.75
N LEU A 71 -6.94 -8.95 7.25
CA LEU A 71 -6.17 -9.84 6.37
C LEU A 71 -5.52 -10.98 7.14
N TYR A 72 -4.99 -10.72 8.32
CA TYR A 72 -4.43 -11.76 9.20
C TYR A 72 -5.50 -12.78 9.63
N ASP A 73 -6.69 -12.32 10.05
CA ASP A 73 -7.82 -13.20 10.37
C ASP A 73 -8.35 -13.97 9.14
N ALA A 74 -8.06 -13.49 7.94
CA ALA A 74 -8.39 -14.20 6.69
C ALA A 74 -7.32 -15.22 6.27
N GLY A 75 -6.14 -15.24 6.92
CA GLY A 75 -5.08 -16.23 6.71
C GLY A 75 -3.81 -15.69 6.04
N ALA A 76 -3.69 -14.36 5.84
CA ALA A 76 -2.47 -13.76 5.33
C ALA A 76 -1.45 -13.55 6.46
N ASP A 77 -0.19 -13.94 6.26
CA ASP A 77 0.92 -13.43 7.05
C ASP A 77 1.22 -11.98 6.66
N VAL A 78 2.20 -11.32 7.31
CA VAL A 78 2.43 -9.88 7.10
C VAL A 78 3.89 -9.56 6.78
N GLU A 79 4.11 -8.97 5.60
CA GLU A 79 5.39 -8.37 5.20
C GLU A 79 5.46 -6.92 5.69
N CYS A 80 6.59 -6.59 6.33
CA CYS A 80 6.87 -5.29 6.94
C CYS A 80 8.16 -4.68 6.38
N ALA A 81 8.08 -3.51 5.76
CA ALA A 81 9.22 -2.81 5.18
C ALA A 81 9.92 -1.84 6.15
N ALA A 82 9.45 -1.72 7.38
CA ALA A 82 10.02 -0.86 8.42
C ALA A 82 9.66 -1.37 9.83
N ALA A 83 10.45 -1.02 10.84
CA ALA A 83 10.17 -1.38 12.24
C ALA A 83 8.80 -0.85 12.72
N GLY A 84 8.38 0.33 12.25
CA GLY A 84 7.06 0.88 12.53
C GLY A 84 5.91 0.02 11.97
N GLU A 85 6.13 -0.73 10.90
CA GLU A 85 5.15 -1.68 10.36
C GLU A 85 5.12 -2.96 11.19
N LEU A 86 6.27 -3.51 11.64
CA LEU A 86 6.33 -4.60 12.62
C LEU A 86 5.54 -4.24 13.88
N HIS A 87 5.80 -3.06 14.47
CA HIS A 87 5.09 -2.57 15.64
C HIS A 87 3.57 -2.50 15.42
N ARG A 88 3.12 -2.04 14.25
CA ARG A 88 1.69 -1.97 13.91
C ARG A 88 1.05 -3.33 13.71
N ALA A 89 1.77 -4.27 13.10
CA ALA A 89 1.31 -5.65 12.90
C ALA A 89 1.14 -6.36 14.25
N LEU A 90 2.13 -6.28 15.15
CA LEU A 90 2.04 -6.78 16.54
C LEU A 90 0.85 -6.15 17.29
N ALA A 91 0.69 -4.83 17.18
CA ALA A 91 -0.46 -4.13 17.81
C ALA A 91 -1.81 -4.51 17.18
N ALA A 92 -1.84 -5.05 15.98
CA ALA A 92 -3.02 -5.62 15.33
C ALA A 92 -3.30 -7.07 15.79
N GLY A 93 -2.37 -7.69 16.51
CA GLY A 93 -2.47 -9.05 17.04
C GLY A 93 -1.94 -10.12 16.08
N VAL A 94 -1.07 -9.73 15.12
CA VAL A 94 -0.29 -10.67 14.32
C VAL A 94 0.75 -11.33 15.23
N ALA A 95 0.87 -12.65 15.15
CA ALA A 95 1.90 -13.37 15.89
C ALA A 95 3.30 -13.04 15.31
N PRO A 96 4.34 -12.90 16.14
CA PRO A 96 5.66 -12.52 15.65
C PRO A 96 6.25 -13.48 14.61
N GLU A 97 5.95 -14.78 14.73
CA GLU A 97 6.36 -15.84 13.80
C GLU A 97 5.73 -15.70 12.38
N ASP A 98 4.60 -14.99 12.27
CA ASP A 98 3.89 -14.73 11.02
C ASP A 98 4.31 -13.38 10.39
N LEU A 99 5.44 -12.81 10.84
CA LEU A 99 6.01 -11.57 10.34
C LEU A 99 7.28 -11.82 9.51
N GLN A 100 7.42 -11.08 8.43
CA GLN A 100 8.67 -10.96 7.68
C GLN A 100 9.11 -9.50 7.62
N TYR A 101 10.39 -9.24 7.90
CA TYR A 101 10.96 -7.90 7.81
C TYR A 101 11.79 -7.73 6.54
N THR A 102 11.32 -6.89 5.61
CA THR A 102 11.90 -6.72 4.25
C THR A 102 12.37 -5.29 3.98
N ALA A 103 13.15 -4.71 4.87
CA ALA A 103 13.64 -3.34 4.68
C ALA A 103 14.72 -3.24 3.59
N VAL A 104 14.67 -2.16 2.83
CA VAL A 104 15.61 -1.90 1.71
C VAL A 104 16.93 -1.32 2.20
N ASN A 105 16.86 -0.33 3.07
CA ASN A 105 17.99 0.39 3.64
C ASN A 105 17.61 0.81 5.07
N PRO A 106 17.59 -0.16 6.01
CA PRO A 106 17.08 0.08 7.35
C PRO A 106 17.96 1.06 8.13
N PRO A 107 17.38 2.04 8.84
CA PRO A 107 18.09 2.80 9.87
C PRO A 107 18.58 1.89 10.99
N ASP A 108 19.54 2.35 11.80
CA ASP A 108 20.05 1.57 12.93
C ASP A 108 18.94 1.20 13.91
N GLY A 109 18.10 2.14 14.29
CA GLY A 109 16.97 1.88 15.21
C GLY A 109 15.96 0.88 14.68
N ASP A 110 15.79 0.76 13.36
CA ASP A 110 14.91 -0.26 12.76
C ASP A 110 15.55 -1.65 12.86
N LEU A 111 16.87 -1.76 12.64
CA LEU A 111 17.60 -3.02 12.82
C LEU A 111 17.64 -3.43 14.30
N ASP A 112 17.90 -2.47 15.20
CA ASP A 112 17.88 -2.73 16.65
C ASP A 112 16.53 -3.31 17.07
N TYR A 113 15.42 -2.70 16.62
CA TYR A 113 14.06 -3.19 16.92
C TYR A 113 13.80 -4.59 16.32
N ALA A 114 14.21 -4.82 15.08
CA ALA A 114 13.98 -6.11 14.43
C ALA A 114 14.80 -7.24 15.06
N VAL A 115 16.04 -6.97 15.46
CA VAL A 115 16.92 -7.94 16.15
C VAL A 115 16.41 -8.21 17.58
N GLU A 116 15.98 -7.18 18.33
CA GLU A 116 15.37 -7.35 19.64
C GLU A 116 14.11 -8.23 19.56
N LEU A 117 13.26 -8.02 18.53
CA LEU A 117 12.09 -8.87 18.31
C LEU A 117 12.48 -10.31 17.95
N TRP A 118 13.54 -10.50 17.15
CA TRP A 118 14.05 -11.82 16.79
C TRP A 118 14.60 -12.59 18.02
N GLU A 119 15.26 -11.93 18.97
CA GLU A 119 15.75 -12.57 20.19
C GLU A 119 14.64 -13.28 20.96
N ASP A 120 13.43 -12.70 20.95
CA ASP A 120 12.23 -13.30 21.56
C ASP A 120 11.49 -14.26 20.60
N THR A 121 11.73 -14.15 19.30
CA THR A 121 11.02 -14.90 18.23
C THR A 121 12.00 -15.34 17.14
N PRO A 122 12.72 -16.45 17.34
CA PRO A 122 13.75 -16.92 16.40
C PRO A 122 13.26 -17.24 14.97
N ASP A 123 11.94 -17.42 14.80
CA ASP A 123 11.32 -17.70 13.51
C ASP A 123 11.12 -16.44 12.65
N LEU A 124 11.31 -15.24 13.20
CA LEU A 124 11.27 -13.98 12.42
C LEU A 124 12.33 -14.00 11.32
N THR A 125 11.90 -13.86 10.08
CA THR A 125 12.83 -13.75 8.93
C THR A 125 13.17 -12.29 8.66
N ILE A 126 14.48 -12.00 8.56
CA ILE A 126 14.98 -10.67 8.15
C ILE A 126 15.50 -10.75 6.72
N THR A 127 15.09 -9.81 5.86
CA THR A 127 15.57 -9.72 4.47
C THR A 127 16.62 -8.64 4.33
N ALA A 128 17.81 -9.01 3.83
CA ALA A 128 18.90 -8.09 3.55
C ALA A 128 19.00 -7.75 2.05
N GLY A 129 19.03 -6.47 1.71
CA GLY A 129 19.13 -5.96 0.34
C GLY A 129 20.51 -5.41 -0.05
N ALA A 130 21.51 -5.48 0.85
CA ALA A 130 22.88 -5.04 0.63
C ALA A 130 23.85 -5.82 1.50
N GLU A 131 25.09 -6.06 1.01
CA GLU A 131 26.13 -6.74 1.77
C GLU A 131 26.45 -6.01 3.10
N MET A 132 26.46 -4.69 3.10
CA MET A 132 26.64 -3.90 4.33
C MET A 132 25.54 -4.15 5.37
N THR A 133 24.33 -4.51 4.96
CA THR A 133 23.26 -4.87 5.90
C THR A 133 23.60 -6.18 6.64
N LEU A 134 24.26 -7.13 5.97
CA LEU A 134 24.74 -8.37 6.59
C LEU A 134 25.77 -8.08 7.70
N ASP A 135 26.71 -7.17 7.43
CA ASP A 135 27.72 -6.78 8.43
C ASP A 135 27.04 -6.12 9.65
N ARG A 136 26.10 -5.21 9.41
CA ARG A 136 25.33 -4.52 10.47
C ARG A 136 24.48 -5.49 11.31
N LEU A 137 23.93 -6.56 10.71
CA LEU A 137 23.22 -7.62 11.43
C LEU A 137 24.19 -8.45 12.30
N THR A 138 25.35 -8.81 11.75
CA THR A 138 26.41 -9.50 12.53
C THR A 138 26.88 -8.68 13.73
N GLU A 139 27.08 -7.37 13.58
CA GLU A 139 27.47 -6.44 14.66
C GLU A 139 26.43 -6.42 15.80
N ARG A 140 25.17 -6.75 15.52
CA ARG A 140 24.06 -6.86 16.49
C ARG A 140 23.87 -8.26 17.06
N GLY A 141 24.72 -9.21 16.65
CA GLY A 141 24.63 -10.59 17.12
C GLY A 141 23.52 -11.43 16.48
N PHE A 142 22.90 -10.92 15.39
CA PHE A 142 21.93 -11.69 14.63
C PHE A 142 22.63 -12.82 13.85
N ASP A 143 22.15 -14.05 14.01
CA ASP A 143 22.59 -15.24 13.27
C ASP A 143 21.38 -16.09 12.77
N GLY A 144 20.18 -15.51 12.86
CA GLY A 144 18.89 -16.17 12.57
C GLY A 144 18.56 -16.28 11.09
N ARG A 145 17.26 -16.46 10.84
CA ARG A 145 16.66 -16.68 9.51
C ARG A 145 16.82 -15.45 8.62
N LEU A 146 17.55 -15.62 7.54
CA LEU A 146 17.89 -14.54 6.60
C LEU A 146 17.38 -14.83 5.19
N ALA A 147 16.74 -13.85 4.57
CA ALA A 147 16.51 -13.84 3.12
C ALA A 147 17.41 -12.79 2.44
N ILE A 148 17.85 -13.07 1.22
CA ILE A 148 18.62 -12.12 0.40
C ILE A 148 17.72 -11.53 -0.68
N ARG A 149 17.61 -10.20 -0.70
CA ARG A 149 16.85 -9.50 -1.73
C ARG A 149 17.64 -9.41 -3.03
N VAL A 150 17.04 -9.93 -4.11
CA VAL A 150 17.62 -9.97 -5.45
C VAL A 150 17.16 -8.73 -6.25
N ASN A 151 18.10 -8.09 -6.95
CA ASN A 151 17.82 -7.13 -8.01
C ASN A 151 18.02 -7.80 -9.38
N PRO A 152 16.95 -8.16 -10.12
CA PRO A 152 17.09 -8.82 -11.41
C PRO A 152 17.58 -7.88 -12.53
N GLY A 153 17.76 -6.59 -12.27
CA GLY A 153 18.17 -5.57 -13.24
C GLY A 153 17.12 -5.28 -14.31
N ILE A 154 15.92 -5.79 -14.15
CA ILE A 154 14.73 -5.53 -14.97
C ILE A 154 13.61 -5.19 -13.99
N GLY A 155 12.82 -4.17 -14.30
CA GLY A 155 11.67 -3.81 -13.49
C GLY A 155 10.52 -3.36 -14.37
N THR A 156 9.30 -3.56 -13.89
CA THR A 156 8.06 -3.06 -14.47
C THR A 156 7.43 -2.06 -13.51
N GLY A 157 6.89 -0.95 -14.03
CA GLY A 157 6.22 0.04 -13.20
C GLY A 157 5.51 1.08 -14.07
N HIS A 158 4.31 1.44 -13.66
CA HIS A 158 3.46 2.41 -14.36
C HIS A 158 3.94 3.87 -14.22
N HIS A 159 5.01 4.13 -13.46
CA HIS A 159 5.59 5.46 -13.27
C HIS A 159 7.09 5.36 -12.94
N GLU A 160 7.91 6.29 -13.48
CA GLU A 160 9.37 6.33 -13.27
C GLU A 160 9.79 6.31 -11.79
N LYS A 161 9.02 6.97 -10.92
CA LYS A 161 9.30 7.04 -9.47
C LYS A 161 9.06 5.72 -8.71
N VAL A 162 8.43 4.73 -9.33
CA VAL A 162 8.18 3.39 -8.76
C VAL A 162 8.82 2.27 -9.58
N ALA A 163 9.65 2.61 -10.58
CA ALA A 163 10.37 1.65 -11.39
C ALA A 163 11.46 0.93 -10.61
N THR A 164 11.55 -0.38 -10.76
CA THR A 164 12.62 -1.24 -10.25
C THR A 164 13.52 -1.61 -11.43
N GLY A 165 14.55 -0.83 -11.72
CA GLY A 165 15.43 -1.02 -12.88
C GLY A 165 16.87 -1.32 -12.49
N LYS A 166 17.78 -1.36 -13.49
CA LYS A 166 19.20 -1.72 -13.33
C LYS A 166 19.93 -0.89 -12.27
N ASP A 167 19.59 0.39 -12.16
CA ASP A 167 20.22 1.33 -11.21
C ASP A 167 19.33 1.59 -9.97
N ALA A 168 18.35 0.72 -9.70
CA ALA A 168 17.51 0.84 -8.52
C ALA A 168 18.29 0.55 -7.24
N LYS A 169 17.94 1.29 -6.15
CA LYS A 169 18.55 1.14 -4.82
C LYS A 169 18.21 -0.18 -4.11
N PHE A 170 17.56 -1.13 -4.80
CA PHE A 170 16.95 -2.32 -4.21
C PHE A 170 17.73 -3.58 -4.55
N GLY A 171 18.12 -4.33 -3.52
CA GLY A 171 18.60 -5.70 -3.65
C GLY A 171 20.03 -5.86 -4.19
N ILE A 172 20.57 -7.06 -3.98
CA ILE A 172 21.87 -7.52 -4.50
C ILE A 172 21.73 -7.74 -6.01
N PRO A 173 22.65 -7.24 -6.86
CA PRO A 173 22.64 -7.51 -8.29
C PRO A 173 22.57 -9.01 -8.59
N TYR A 174 21.69 -9.41 -9.50
CA TYR A 174 21.46 -10.79 -9.92
C TYR A 174 22.73 -11.65 -10.06
N GLY A 175 23.80 -11.09 -10.68
CA GLY A 175 25.06 -11.80 -10.90
C GLY A 175 25.86 -12.08 -9.64
N ASP A 176 25.66 -11.30 -8.57
CA ASP A 176 26.42 -11.39 -7.32
C ASP A 176 25.71 -12.25 -6.27
N VAL A 177 24.42 -12.55 -6.45
CA VAL A 177 23.61 -13.27 -5.44
C VAL A 177 24.22 -14.60 -5.02
N PRO A 178 24.68 -15.51 -5.90
CA PRO A 178 25.25 -16.78 -5.45
C PRO A 178 26.47 -16.61 -4.55
N ARG A 179 27.36 -15.66 -4.87
CA ARG A 179 28.53 -15.35 -4.03
C ARG A 179 28.13 -14.79 -2.67
N VAL A 180 27.14 -13.90 -2.66
CA VAL A 180 26.66 -13.27 -1.41
C VAL A 180 25.96 -14.29 -0.52
N VAL A 181 25.14 -15.18 -1.09
CA VAL A 181 24.48 -16.25 -0.34
C VAL A 181 25.49 -17.22 0.26
N GLU A 182 26.51 -17.65 -0.50
CA GLU A 182 27.57 -18.53 0.00
C GLU A 182 28.29 -17.89 1.21
N ALA A 183 28.67 -16.61 1.11
CA ALA A 183 29.29 -15.89 2.21
C ALA A 183 28.34 -15.64 3.40
N ALA A 184 27.06 -15.44 3.15
CA ALA A 184 26.06 -15.24 4.19
C ALA A 184 25.79 -16.52 4.99
N ARG A 185 25.81 -17.70 4.36
CA ARG A 185 25.63 -19.01 5.00
C ARG A 185 26.69 -19.33 6.07
N GLU A 186 27.83 -18.65 6.03
CA GLU A 186 28.86 -18.78 7.08
C GLU A 186 28.46 -18.11 8.41
N ARG A 187 27.48 -17.18 8.36
CA ARG A 187 27.10 -16.30 9.48
C ARG A 187 25.62 -16.39 9.89
N PHE A 188 24.77 -16.80 8.98
CA PHE A 188 23.30 -16.75 9.13
C PHE A 188 22.66 -18.04 8.61
N ASP A 189 21.46 -18.32 9.08
CA ASP A 189 20.58 -19.30 8.49
C ASP A 189 19.89 -18.70 7.24
N VAL A 190 20.51 -18.89 6.06
CA VAL A 190 19.97 -18.36 4.81
C VAL A 190 18.85 -19.24 4.31
N VAL A 191 17.61 -18.85 4.60
CA VAL A 191 16.39 -19.62 4.33
C VAL A 191 15.72 -19.25 3.02
N GLY A 192 15.97 -18.06 2.44
CA GLY A 192 15.21 -17.64 1.27
C GLY A 192 15.88 -16.60 0.40
N LEU A 193 15.32 -16.44 -0.79
CA LEU A 193 15.52 -15.27 -1.63
C LEU A 193 14.22 -14.47 -1.71
N HIS A 194 14.38 -13.16 -1.82
CA HIS A 194 13.28 -12.22 -1.98
C HIS A 194 13.49 -11.36 -3.22
N ALA A 195 12.43 -11.00 -3.91
CA ALA A 195 12.43 -9.99 -4.95
C ALA A 195 11.12 -9.20 -4.95
N HIS A 196 11.16 -7.97 -5.44
CA HIS A 196 9.94 -7.19 -5.70
C HIS A 196 10.14 -6.42 -7.00
N VAL A 197 9.47 -6.87 -8.06
CA VAL A 197 9.77 -6.47 -9.44
C VAL A 197 8.55 -5.87 -10.14
N GLY A 198 8.07 -4.77 -9.65
CA GLY A 198 6.99 -4.04 -10.30
C GLY A 198 5.96 -3.45 -9.35
N SER A 199 5.08 -2.64 -9.93
CA SER A 199 3.96 -2.04 -9.19
C SER A 199 2.84 -1.70 -10.16
N GLY A 200 1.62 -2.17 -9.85
CA GLY A 200 0.44 -1.90 -10.66
C GLY A 200 0.38 -2.70 -11.96
N VAL A 201 1.00 -3.89 -11.98
CA VAL A 201 1.02 -4.82 -13.12
C VAL A 201 -0.42 -5.24 -13.46
N LEU A 202 -0.84 -4.99 -14.68
CA LEU A 202 -2.09 -5.46 -15.28
C LEU A 202 -1.80 -6.54 -16.34
N SER A 203 -2.85 -7.06 -16.98
CA SER A 203 -2.71 -8.16 -17.95
C SER A 203 -1.75 -7.86 -19.10
N ASP A 204 -1.70 -6.63 -19.57
CA ASP A 204 -0.80 -6.20 -20.65
C ASP A 204 0.68 -6.17 -20.22
N ASP A 205 0.96 -6.10 -18.91
CA ASP A 205 2.31 -6.02 -18.35
C ASP A 205 2.89 -7.40 -18.00
N LEU A 206 2.08 -8.48 -18.05
CA LEU A 206 2.48 -9.82 -17.60
C LEU A 206 3.71 -10.37 -18.32
N ALA A 207 3.92 -10.03 -19.60
CA ALA A 207 5.08 -10.49 -20.35
C ALA A 207 6.39 -9.91 -19.80
N ASP A 208 6.39 -8.63 -19.41
CA ASP A 208 7.54 -7.97 -18.81
C ASP A 208 7.79 -8.46 -17.39
N HIS A 209 6.71 -8.64 -16.64
CA HIS A 209 6.76 -9.22 -15.29
C HIS A 209 7.33 -10.63 -15.31
N ARG A 210 6.87 -11.49 -16.23
CA ARG A 210 7.43 -12.84 -16.48
C ARG A 210 8.95 -12.80 -16.67
N ARG A 211 9.46 -11.89 -17.52
CA ARG A 211 10.91 -11.79 -17.78
C ARG A 211 11.72 -11.48 -16.51
N ALA A 212 11.18 -10.60 -15.66
CA ALA A 212 11.84 -10.25 -14.41
C ALA A 212 11.81 -11.42 -13.42
N LEU A 213 10.64 -12.06 -13.23
CA LEU A 213 10.49 -13.20 -12.33
C LEU A 213 11.29 -14.42 -12.79
N SER A 214 11.39 -14.68 -14.11
CA SER A 214 12.21 -15.78 -14.63
C SER A 214 13.69 -15.66 -14.23
N LYS A 215 14.25 -14.44 -14.15
CA LYS A 215 15.62 -14.24 -13.65
C LYS A 215 15.74 -14.52 -12.16
N VAL A 216 14.72 -14.18 -11.38
CA VAL A 216 14.70 -14.45 -9.94
C VAL A 216 14.63 -15.96 -9.71
N ALA A 217 13.77 -16.68 -10.43
CA ALA A 217 13.66 -18.12 -10.36
C ALA A 217 14.97 -18.83 -10.80
N ASP A 218 15.61 -18.34 -11.88
CA ASP A 218 16.90 -18.90 -12.34
C ASP A 218 18.00 -18.77 -11.26
N VAL A 219 18.09 -17.62 -10.58
CA VAL A 219 19.09 -17.48 -9.51
C VAL A 219 18.72 -18.32 -8.28
N ALA A 220 17.45 -18.49 -7.95
CA ALA A 220 17.01 -19.36 -6.87
C ALA A 220 17.40 -20.83 -7.15
N THR A 221 17.18 -21.32 -8.36
CA THR A 221 17.58 -22.67 -8.79
C THR A 221 19.11 -22.87 -8.71
N ARG A 222 19.89 -21.85 -9.08
CA ARG A 222 21.36 -21.91 -8.99
C ARG A 222 21.91 -21.87 -7.56
N VAL A 223 21.23 -21.13 -6.68
CA VAL A 223 21.60 -21.05 -5.27
C VAL A 223 21.28 -22.35 -4.54
N GLY A 224 20.10 -22.92 -4.81
CA GLY A 224 19.61 -24.14 -4.17
C GLY A 224 19.46 -24.05 -2.66
N GLU A 225 18.94 -25.12 -2.05
CA GLU A 225 18.82 -25.23 -0.58
C GLU A 225 18.10 -24.03 0.06
N LEU A 226 16.93 -23.65 -0.49
CA LEU A 226 16.07 -22.58 0.01
C LEU A 226 14.79 -23.17 0.58
N GLU A 227 14.29 -22.62 1.68
CA GLU A 227 12.96 -22.94 2.20
C GLU A 227 11.88 -22.22 1.39
N PHE A 228 12.13 -20.97 1.00
CA PHE A 228 11.18 -20.19 0.21
C PHE A 228 11.85 -19.29 -0.85
N LEU A 229 11.07 -18.95 -1.86
CA LEU A 229 11.35 -17.91 -2.84
C LEU A 229 10.20 -16.90 -2.83
N ASP A 230 10.46 -15.71 -2.28
CA ASP A 230 9.50 -14.63 -2.25
C ASP A 230 9.66 -13.75 -3.50
N LEU A 231 8.61 -13.71 -4.31
CA LEU A 231 8.56 -12.95 -5.56
C LEU A 231 7.99 -11.54 -5.36
N GLY A 232 7.60 -11.21 -4.13
CA GLY A 232 7.00 -9.94 -3.77
C GLY A 232 5.59 -9.75 -4.31
N GLY A 233 5.20 -8.51 -4.45
CA GLY A 233 3.88 -8.12 -4.94
C GLY A 233 3.93 -7.60 -6.38
N GLY A 234 3.31 -6.45 -6.58
CA GLY A 234 3.26 -5.79 -7.88
C GLY A 234 1.90 -5.88 -8.57
N PHE A 235 1.05 -6.83 -8.20
CA PHE A 235 -0.27 -7.06 -8.80
C PHE A 235 -1.15 -5.82 -8.69
N GLY A 236 -1.66 -5.36 -9.85
CA GLY A 236 -2.39 -4.13 -10.01
C GLY A 236 -3.90 -4.30 -9.92
N VAL A 237 -4.57 -3.15 -9.88
CA VAL A 237 -6.00 -3.00 -10.13
C VAL A 237 -6.19 -1.90 -11.17
N PRO A 238 -7.23 -1.93 -12.00
CA PRO A 238 -7.52 -0.86 -12.93
C PRO A 238 -8.00 0.38 -12.18
N TYR A 239 -7.41 1.52 -12.51
CA TYR A 239 -7.81 2.81 -11.92
C TYR A 239 -8.82 3.56 -12.79
N ARG A 240 -8.77 3.35 -14.13
CA ARG A 240 -9.70 3.96 -15.07
C ARG A 240 -10.92 3.08 -15.30
N PRO A 241 -12.10 3.65 -15.52
CA PRO A 241 -13.32 2.87 -15.74
C PRO A 241 -13.23 1.91 -16.93
N GLU A 242 -12.50 2.30 -17.99
CA GLU A 242 -12.32 1.54 -19.22
C GLU A 242 -11.25 0.44 -19.13
N GLU A 243 -10.37 0.49 -18.14
CA GLU A 243 -9.31 -0.51 -17.96
C GLU A 243 -9.91 -1.85 -17.52
N PRO A 244 -9.52 -2.99 -18.13
CA PRO A 244 -9.96 -4.30 -17.69
C PRO A 244 -9.29 -4.67 -16.35
N PRO A 245 -9.92 -5.54 -15.55
CA PRO A 245 -9.26 -6.12 -14.38
C PRO A 245 -8.06 -6.98 -14.78
N LEU A 246 -7.11 -7.13 -13.86
CA LEU A 246 -6.06 -8.14 -14.01
C LEU A 246 -6.69 -9.53 -14.14
N ASP A 247 -6.30 -10.27 -15.18
CA ASP A 247 -6.57 -11.70 -15.26
C ASP A 247 -5.69 -12.43 -14.23
N ILE A 248 -6.26 -12.66 -13.06
CA ILE A 248 -5.53 -13.23 -11.94
C ILE A 248 -5.14 -14.68 -12.18
N GLN A 249 -5.92 -15.42 -12.98
CA GLN A 249 -5.61 -16.80 -13.34
C GLN A 249 -4.41 -16.85 -14.30
N ALA A 250 -4.39 -15.99 -15.33
CA ALA A 250 -3.24 -15.87 -16.22
C ALA A 250 -1.97 -15.43 -15.46
N ALA A 251 -2.11 -14.56 -14.45
CA ALA A 251 -0.99 -14.18 -13.59
C ALA A 251 -0.49 -15.37 -12.75
N ALA A 252 -1.39 -16.15 -12.17
CA ALA A 252 -1.04 -17.34 -11.38
C ALA A 252 -0.38 -18.42 -12.24
N GLU A 253 -0.94 -18.71 -13.43
CA GLU A 253 -0.32 -19.63 -14.39
C GLU A 253 1.10 -19.17 -14.77
N MET A 254 1.28 -17.87 -15.04
CA MET A 254 2.58 -17.31 -15.36
C MET A 254 3.59 -17.50 -14.22
N VAL A 255 3.20 -17.26 -12.97
CA VAL A 255 4.07 -17.46 -11.79
C VAL A 255 4.40 -18.94 -11.64
N ARG A 256 3.41 -19.85 -11.73
CA ARG A 256 3.61 -21.30 -11.64
C ARG A 256 4.59 -21.80 -12.69
N ASP A 257 4.46 -21.31 -13.94
CA ASP A 257 5.36 -21.68 -15.03
C ASP A 257 6.81 -21.25 -14.77
N VAL A 258 7.03 -20.02 -14.32
CA VAL A 258 8.40 -19.49 -14.12
C VAL A 258 9.09 -20.08 -12.88
N THR A 259 8.33 -20.64 -11.96
CA THR A 259 8.86 -21.26 -10.73
C THR A 259 8.84 -22.80 -10.76
N ALA A 260 8.50 -23.41 -11.91
CA ALA A 260 8.31 -24.86 -12.01
C ALA A 260 9.55 -25.70 -11.61
N ASP A 261 10.75 -25.15 -11.79
CA ASP A 261 12.03 -25.82 -11.47
C ASP A 261 12.61 -25.35 -10.10
N VAL A 262 11.87 -24.54 -9.32
CA VAL A 262 12.32 -24.04 -8.01
C VAL A 262 11.89 -25.02 -6.92
N GLU A 263 12.85 -25.61 -6.21
CA GLU A 263 12.59 -26.52 -5.08
C GLU A 263 12.48 -25.73 -3.76
N ALA A 264 11.50 -24.81 -3.68
CA ALA A 264 11.22 -23.99 -2.50
C ALA A 264 9.73 -23.60 -2.47
N THR A 265 9.22 -23.23 -1.30
CA THR A 265 7.88 -22.65 -1.19
C THR A 265 7.87 -21.29 -1.88
N ILE A 266 6.93 -21.05 -2.77
CA ILE A 266 6.76 -19.74 -3.40
C ILE A 266 5.97 -18.85 -2.46
N ALA A 267 6.46 -17.60 -2.24
CA ALA A 267 5.78 -16.60 -1.45
C ALA A 267 5.45 -15.35 -2.31
N LEU A 268 4.38 -14.67 -1.97
CA LEU A 268 3.87 -13.48 -2.66
C LEU A 268 3.42 -12.42 -1.66
N GLU A 269 3.65 -11.15 -1.99
CA GLU A 269 3.34 -9.98 -1.15
C GLU A 269 2.30 -9.04 -1.78
N PRO A 270 1.06 -9.47 -2.06
CA PRO A 270 0.07 -8.55 -2.59
C PRO A 270 -0.27 -7.46 -1.56
N GLY A 271 -0.35 -6.21 -2.02
CA GLY A 271 -0.84 -5.09 -1.22
C GLY A 271 -1.92 -4.33 -1.96
N ARG A 272 -1.58 -3.74 -3.10
CA ARG A 272 -2.50 -2.95 -3.93
C ARG A 272 -3.71 -3.76 -4.38
N TYR A 273 -3.52 -4.98 -4.85
CA TYR A 273 -4.60 -5.85 -5.33
C TYR A 273 -5.65 -6.09 -4.24
N LEU A 274 -5.22 -6.29 -3.01
CA LEU A 274 -6.11 -6.61 -1.89
C LEU A 274 -6.96 -5.42 -1.44
N LEU A 275 -6.44 -4.19 -1.60
CA LEU A 275 -6.98 -3.02 -0.90
C LEU A 275 -7.50 -1.90 -1.79
N ALA A 276 -6.95 -1.70 -2.98
CA ALA A 276 -7.16 -0.44 -3.69
C ALA A 276 -8.64 -0.11 -3.90
N ASP A 277 -9.43 -1.07 -4.39
CA ASP A 277 -10.86 -0.91 -4.69
C ASP A 277 -11.78 -1.12 -3.47
N ALA A 278 -11.19 -1.49 -2.33
CA ALA A 278 -11.90 -1.67 -1.07
C ALA A 278 -12.11 -0.36 -0.29
N ALA A 279 -11.64 0.80 -0.78
CA ALA A 279 -11.88 2.06 -0.10
C ALA A 279 -12.16 3.22 -1.05
N THR A 280 -12.91 4.19 -0.51
CA THR A 280 -13.21 5.48 -1.14
C THR A 280 -12.92 6.62 -0.17
N LEU A 281 -12.48 7.78 -0.72
CA LEU A 281 -12.34 9.05 0.00
C LEU A 281 -13.53 9.95 -0.33
N LEU A 282 -14.26 10.37 0.69
CA LEU A 282 -15.37 11.31 0.56
C LEU A 282 -14.87 12.73 0.82
N ALA A 283 -15.26 13.64 -0.06
CA ALA A 283 -14.91 15.06 0.02
C ALA A 283 -16.13 15.92 -0.25
N ARG A 284 -16.30 17.02 0.49
CA ARG A 284 -17.42 17.96 0.29
C ARG A 284 -16.98 19.12 -0.58
N VAL A 285 -17.82 19.49 -1.53
CA VAL A 285 -17.63 20.65 -2.38
C VAL A 285 -17.88 21.92 -1.57
N ASN A 286 -16.83 22.72 -1.37
CA ASN A 286 -16.89 23.99 -0.64
C ASN A 286 -17.17 25.18 -1.56
N THR A 287 -16.54 25.18 -2.75
CA THR A 287 -16.59 26.32 -3.67
C THR A 287 -16.69 25.87 -5.12
N ILE A 288 -17.37 26.67 -5.92
CA ILE A 288 -17.38 26.52 -7.38
C ILE A 288 -16.93 27.85 -8.01
N LYS A 289 -15.84 27.79 -8.75
CA LYS A 289 -15.37 28.91 -9.59
C LYS A 289 -15.53 28.55 -11.05
N ARG A 290 -16.20 29.40 -11.82
CA ARG A 290 -16.34 29.27 -13.26
C ARG A 290 -15.23 30.07 -13.96
N THR A 291 -14.55 29.45 -14.89
CA THR A 291 -13.66 30.11 -15.85
C THR A 291 -14.27 30.01 -17.26
N PRO A 292 -13.77 30.72 -18.27
CA PRO A 292 -14.26 30.56 -19.64
C PRO A 292 -14.16 29.13 -20.19
N GLU A 293 -13.21 28.36 -19.71
CA GLU A 293 -12.86 27.04 -20.27
C GLU A 293 -13.27 25.86 -19.39
N THR A 294 -13.29 26.05 -18.05
CA THR A 294 -13.57 24.95 -17.12
C THR A 294 -14.29 25.41 -15.87
N ARG A 295 -14.74 24.43 -15.09
CA ARG A 295 -15.28 24.63 -13.75
C ARG A 295 -14.26 24.15 -12.71
N VAL A 296 -13.78 25.06 -11.88
CA VAL A 296 -12.92 24.72 -10.74
C VAL A 296 -13.79 24.41 -9.53
N VAL A 297 -13.68 23.19 -9.05
CA VAL A 297 -14.44 22.62 -7.91
C VAL A 297 -13.49 22.51 -6.73
N GLY A 298 -13.65 23.39 -5.74
CA GLY A 298 -12.90 23.33 -4.48
C GLY A 298 -13.55 22.38 -3.50
N VAL A 299 -12.80 21.40 -3.01
CA VAL A 299 -13.24 20.44 -1.99
C VAL A 299 -12.42 20.55 -0.71
N ASP A 300 -12.90 19.96 0.38
CA ASP A 300 -12.22 19.94 1.69
C ASP A 300 -11.14 18.86 1.83
N ALA A 301 -11.02 17.96 0.85
CA ALA A 301 -9.91 17.04 0.72
C ALA A 301 -8.84 17.60 -0.23
N GLY A 302 -7.57 17.34 0.04
CA GLY A 302 -6.47 17.72 -0.83
C GLY A 302 -5.33 16.70 -0.80
N LEU A 303 -4.16 17.10 -1.30
CA LEU A 303 -2.98 16.24 -1.32
C LEU A 303 -2.55 15.77 0.09
N THR A 304 -2.93 16.50 1.15
CA THR A 304 -2.69 16.06 2.53
C THR A 304 -3.55 14.89 2.95
N ALA A 305 -4.73 14.75 2.36
CA ALA A 305 -5.56 13.55 2.53
C ALA A 305 -5.14 12.43 1.59
N MET A 306 -4.76 12.75 0.34
CA MET A 306 -4.33 11.76 -0.67
C MET A 306 -3.33 12.36 -1.65
N ILE A 307 -2.05 12.07 -1.44
CA ILE A 307 -0.94 12.67 -2.19
C ILE A 307 -0.74 12.09 -3.60
N ARG A 308 -1.31 10.93 -3.91
CA ARG A 308 -1.00 10.17 -5.13
C ARG A 308 -1.20 10.92 -6.44
N PRO A 309 -2.26 11.71 -6.66
CA PRO A 309 -2.37 12.52 -7.88
C PRO A 309 -1.22 13.51 -8.03
N ALA A 310 -0.84 14.20 -6.94
CA ALA A 310 0.23 15.19 -6.96
C ALA A 310 1.64 14.59 -7.09
N MET A 311 1.86 13.38 -6.53
CA MET A 311 3.19 12.76 -6.48
C MET A 311 3.48 11.85 -7.67
N PHE A 312 2.47 11.16 -8.19
CA PHE A 312 2.59 10.08 -9.17
C PHE A 312 1.69 10.27 -10.40
N ASP A 313 1.06 11.42 -10.57
CA ASP A 313 0.04 11.67 -11.62
C ASP A 313 -1.06 10.59 -11.66
N SER A 314 -1.32 9.96 -10.50
CA SER A 314 -2.22 8.82 -10.42
C SER A 314 -3.66 9.24 -10.73
N TYR A 315 -4.27 8.53 -11.67
CA TYR A 315 -5.68 8.67 -11.92
C TYR A 315 -6.49 8.05 -10.77
N HIS A 316 -7.53 8.76 -10.31
CA HIS A 316 -8.55 8.25 -9.42
C HIS A 316 -9.93 8.66 -9.97
N HIS A 317 -10.84 7.70 -10.12
CA HIS A 317 -12.19 8.02 -10.59
C HIS A 317 -12.92 8.84 -9.53
N ILE A 318 -13.70 9.83 -9.98
CA ILE A 318 -14.49 10.72 -9.12
C ILE A 318 -15.96 10.59 -9.52
N ARG A 319 -16.83 10.32 -8.54
CA ARG A 319 -18.28 10.26 -8.68
C ARG A 319 -18.92 11.34 -7.82
N ASN A 320 -19.89 12.08 -8.37
CA ASN A 320 -20.71 13.00 -7.58
C ASN A 320 -21.88 12.23 -6.96
N LEU A 321 -21.80 11.90 -5.69
CA LEU A 321 -22.85 11.14 -4.99
C LEU A 321 -24.15 11.91 -4.80
N SER A 322 -24.08 13.26 -4.80
CA SER A 322 -25.24 14.13 -4.56
C SER A 322 -25.96 14.55 -5.85
N GLY A 323 -25.35 14.34 -7.01
CA GLY A 323 -25.89 14.77 -8.29
C GLY A 323 -25.49 13.85 -9.44
N ASP A 324 -25.54 12.55 -9.20
CA ASP A 324 -25.10 11.50 -10.13
C ASP A 324 -25.92 11.46 -11.43
N ASP A 325 -27.13 11.97 -11.38
CA ASP A 325 -28.08 12.09 -12.51
C ASP A 325 -27.93 13.39 -13.32
N ARG A 326 -27.07 14.32 -12.89
CA ARG A 326 -26.85 15.59 -13.58
C ARG A 326 -25.98 15.41 -14.82
N GLU A 327 -26.23 16.24 -15.84
CA GLU A 327 -25.37 16.27 -17.03
C GLU A 327 -23.89 16.52 -16.67
N PRO A 328 -22.94 15.69 -17.16
CA PRO A 328 -21.53 15.87 -16.91
C PRO A 328 -20.99 17.18 -17.49
N VAL A 329 -20.10 17.84 -16.75
CA VAL A 329 -19.42 19.07 -17.18
C VAL A 329 -17.93 18.95 -16.93
N ALA A 330 -17.10 19.55 -17.80
CA ALA A 330 -15.68 19.63 -17.59
C ALA A 330 -15.37 20.31 -16.25
N SER A 331 -14.69 19.60 -15.35
CA SER A 331 -14.43 20.02 -13.98
C SER A 331 -12.99 19.71 -13.59
N SER A 332 -12.34 20.68 -12.96
CA SER A 332 -11.05 20.52 -12.30
C SER A 332 -11.29 20.51 -10.79
N VAL A 333 -10.95 19.40 -10.11
CA VAL A 333 -11.20 19.22 -8.69
C VAL A 333 -9.92 19.48 -7.91
N GLY A 334 -9.92 20.49 -7.04
CA GLY A 334 -8.76 20.89 -6.25
C GLY A 334 -9.07 20.97 -4.75
N GLY A 335 -8.03 20.73 -3.94
CA GLY A 335 -8.09 20.80 -2.49
C GLY A 335 -7.89 22.21 -1.92
N PRO A 336 -7.77 22.32 -0.57
CA PRO A 336 -7.75 23.61 0.14
C PRO A 336 -6.37 24.26 0.20
N LEU A 337 -5.30 23.64 -0.32
CA LEU A 337 -3.94 24.12 -0.10
C LEU A 337 -3.52 25.18 -1.12
N CYS A 338 -2.64 26.11 -0.71
CA CYS A 338 -2.12 27.16 -1.57
C CYS A 338 -0.95 26.69 -2.47
N THR A 339 -1.07 25.51 -3.05
CA THR A 339 -0.14 24.95 -4.04
C THR A 339 -0.88 24.48 -5.28
N SER A 340 -0.30 24.71 -6.46
CA SER A 340 -0.88 24.24 -7.74
C SER A 340 -0.90 22.72 -7.89
N ALA A 341 -0.15 21.99 -7.06
CA ALA A 341 -0.14 20.53 -7.04
C ALA A 341 -1.36 19.93 -6.32
N ASP A 342 -2.15 20.76 -5.59
CA ASP A 342 -3.31 20.27 -4.82
C ASP A 342 -4.54 20.09 -5.70
N VAL A 343 -4.43 19.16 -6.66
CA VAL A 343 -5.44 18.89 -7.68
C VAL A 343 -5.61 17.37 -7.84
N PHE A 344 -6.86 16.89 -7.78
CA PHE A 344 -7.21 15.49 -8.05
C PHE A 344 -7.37 15.21 -9.56
N CYS A 345 -7.88 16.19 -10.31
CA CYS A 345 -8.03 16.08 -11.76
C CYS A 345 -8.20 17.46 -12.41
N THR A 346 -7.90 17.54 -13.70
CA THR A 346 -8.17 18.70 -14.55
C THR A 346 -9.11 18.32 -15.70
N ASP A 347 -10.05 19.21 -16.03
CA ASP A 347 -10.97 19.15 -17.18
C ASP A 347 -11.68 17.78 -17.37
N ARG A 348 -11.95 17.09 -16.25
CA ARG A 348 -12.63 15.80 -16.29
C ARG A 348 -14.15 15.98 -16.36
N PRO A 349 -14.85 15.22 -17.22
CA PRO A 349 -16.31 15.17 -17.18
C PRO A 349 -16.79 14.54 -15.86
N ILE A 350 -17.46 15.33 -15.05
CA ILE A 350 -18.06 14.90 -13.77
C ILE A 350 -19.52 15.38 -13.78
N PRO A 351 -20.51 14.55 -13.33
CA PRO A 351 -21.88 14.99 -13.12
C PRO A 351 -21.88 16.32 -12.36
N ARG A 352 -22.48 17.36 -12.96
CA ARG A 352 -22.28 18.77 -12.58
C ARG A 352 -22.22 19.00 -11.07
N PRO A 353 -21.02 19.32 -10.48
CA PRO A 353 -20.88 19.56 -9.05
C PRO A 353 -21.52 20.90 -8.65
N GLU A 354 -22.13 20.92 -7.46
CA GLU A 354 -22.68 22.09 -6.80
C GLU A 354 -22.11 22.21 -5.38
N ALA A 355 -22.14 23.40 -4.79
CA ALA A 355 -21.65 23.62 -3.42
C ALA A 355 -22.49 22.79 -2.45
N GLY A 356 -21.84 22.09 -1.54
CA GLY A 356 -22.44 21.14 -0.59
C GLY A 356 -22.51 19.69 -1.07
N ASP A 357 -22.30 19.42 -2.37
CA ASP A 357 -22.26 18.05 -2.89
C ASP A 357 -21.14 17.23 -2.24
N VAL A 358 -21.37 15.93 -2.11
CA VAL A 358 -20.36 14.95 -1.68
C VAL A 358 -19.81 14.25 -2.92
N LEU A 359 -18.50 14.35 -3.12
CA LEU A 359 -17.75 13.60 -4.14
C LEU A 359 -17.11 12.38 -3.50
N ALA A 360 -17.15 11.24 -4.20
CA ALA A 360 -16.38 10.05 -3.87
C ALA A 360 -15.20 9.90 -4.81
N ILE A 361 -14.01 9.62 -4.26
CA ILE A 361 -12.77 9.38 -4.98
C ILE A 361 -12.40 7.90 -4.76
N GLY A 362 -12.37 7.12 -5.83
CA GLY A 362 -12.23 5.66 -5.78
C GLY A 362 -10.79 5.15 -5.75
N ASN A 363 -10.66 3.86 -5.48
CA ASN A 363 -9.39 3.12 -5.47
C ASN A 363 -8.33 3.73 -4.52
N VAL A 364 -8.74 4.12 -3.32
CA VAL A 364 -7.87 4.79 -2.34
C VAL A 364 -7.42 3.88 -1.19
N GLY A 365 -7.81 2.61 -1.17
CA GLY A 365 -7.51 1.69 -0.08
C GLY A 365 -6.03 1.35 0.08
N ALA A 366 -5.28 1.37 -1.04
CA ALA A 366 -3.84 1.19 -1.04
C ALA A 366 -3.11 2.51 -1.28
N TYR A 367 -2.10 2.79 -0.43
CA TYR A 367 -1.27 3.99 -0.52
C TYR A 367 -2.08 5.30 -0.47
N GLY A 368 -3.21 5.27 0.24
CA GLY A 368 -4.08 6.42 0.51
C GLY A 368 -3.80 7.02 1.88
N ILE A 369 -4.59 6.60 2.88
CA ILE A 369 -4.57 7.17 4.24
C ILE A 369 -3.19 7.11 4.93
N ASN A 370 -2.39 6.08 4.67
CA ASN A 370 -1.05 5.94 5.25
C ASN A 370 -0.02 6.92 4.69
N LEU A 371 -0.30 7.57 3.55
CA LEU A 371 0.48 8.67 3.00
C LEU A 371 -0.09 10.06 3.36
N ALA A 372 -1.17 10.11 4.12
CA ALA A 372 -1.73 11.37 4.58
C ALA A 372 -0.75 12.12 5.49
N SER A 373 -0.69 13.45 5.31
CA SER A 373 0.28 14.32 5.98
C SER A 373 -0.40 15.51 6.65
N GLN A 374 0.38 16.24 7.45
CA GLN A 374 -0.06 17.49 8.10
C GLN A 374 0.49 18.74 7.38
N PHE A 375 0.85 18.65 6.10
CA PHE A 375 1.29 19.81 5.34
C PHE A 375 0.23 20.94 5.41
N HIS A 376 0.65 22.19 5.53
CA HIS A 376 -0.20 23.36 5.86
C HIS A 376 -1.02 23.19 7.16
N SER A 377 -0.53 22.42 8.12
CA SER A 377 -1.21 22.13 9.39
C SER A 377 -2.64 21.62 9.21
N GLN A 378 -2.89 20.83 8.14
CA GLN A 378 -4.18 20.19 7.93
C GLN A 378 -4.28 18.91 8.77
N PRO A 379 -5.34 18.73 9.58
CA PRO A 379 -5.59 17.48 10.29
C PRO A 379 -5.81 16.29 9.31
N ARG A 380 -5.23 15.14 9.62
CA ARG A 380 -5.46 13.93 8.84
C ARG A 380 -6.91 13.46 9.00
N PRO A 381 -7.53 12.92 7.92
CA PRO A 381 -8.93 12.52 7.92
C PRO A 381 -9.23 11.35 8.86
N ALA A 382 -10.52 11.18 9.19
CA ALA A 382 -11.04 9.98 9.83
C ALA A 382 -11.13 8.81 8.83
N GLU A 383 -11.24 7.60 9.37
CA GLU A 383 -11.50 6.37 8.59
C GLU A 383 -12.60 5.56 9.28
N ILE A 384 -13.62 5.19 8.48
CA ILE A 384 -14.73 4.31 8.87
C ILE A 384 -14.52 2.96 8.18
N ALA A 385 -14.53 1.89 8.96
CA ALA A 385 -14.66 0.53 8.44
C ALA A 385 -16.14 0.19 8.27
N ILE A 386 -16.49 -0.38 7.13
CA ILE A 386 -17.78 -1.04 6.91
C ILE A 386 -17.54 -2.53 6.71
N ASP A 387 -18.45 -3.36 7.24
CA ASP A 387 -18.38 -4.82 7.16
C ASP A 387 -19.80 -5.39 7.16
N GLY A 388 -20.35 -5.64 5.97
CA GLY A 388 -21.77 -5.85 5.77
C GLY A 388 -22.57 -4.63 6.27
N ASP A 389 -23.50 -4.84 7.21
CA ASP A 389 -24.30 -3.76 7.80
C ASP A 389 -23.59 -3.06 8.99
N ARG A 390 -22.43 -3.56 9.43
CA ARG A 390 -21.68 -2.98 10.56
C ARG A 390 -20.82 -1.81 10.11
N GLU A 391 -20.66 -0.83 10.99
CA GLU A 391 -19.84 0.36 10.79
C GLU A 391 -19.07 0.69 12.06
N ALA A 392 -17.82 1.09 11.93
CA ALA A 392 -16.97 1.48 13.06
C ALA A 392 -15.96 2.56 12.67
N VAL A 393 -15.71 3.51 13.57
CA VAL A 393 -14.59 4.44 13.45
C VAL A 393 -13.32 3.68 13.80
N VAL A 394 -12.46 3.39 12.81
CA VAL A 394 -11.19 2.70 13.00
C VAL A 394 -10.01 3.67 13.13
N ARG A 395 -10.20 4.90 12.68
CA ARG A 395 -9.28 6.02 12.87
C ARG A 395 -10.09 7.29 13.09
N ARG A 396 -9.91 7.94 14.25
CA ARG A 396 -10.53 9.24 14.48
C ARG A 396 -9.84 10.32 13.62
N ARG A 397 -10.58 11.37 13.29
CA ARG A 397 -10.00 12.58 12.71
C ARG A 397 -9.02 13.22 13.69
N GLU A 398 -7.91 13.75 13.21
CA GLU A 398 -7.04 14.58 14.03
C GLU A 398 -7.74 15.90 14.40
N THR A 399 -7.46 16.37 15.60
CA THR A 399 -7.88 17.67 16.12
C THR A 399 -6.72 18.66 16.00
N MET A 400 -6.98 19.96 16.22
CA MET A 400 -5.92 20.98 16.26
C MET A 400 -4.88 20.65 17.34
N ALA A 401 -5.28 20.04 18.46
CA ALA A 401 -4.35 19.64 19.52
C ALA A 401 -3.40 18.50 19.08
N ASP A 402 -3.82 17.65 18.14
CA ASP A 402 -2.96 16.60 17.61
C ASP A 402 -1.83 17.13 16.73
N LEU A 403 -1.99 18.33 16.16
CA LEU A 403 -0.98 18.96 15.30
C LEU A 403 0.29 19.36 16.08
N THR A 404 0.12 19.75 17.35
CA THR A 404 1.21 20.23 18.21
C THR A 404 1.57 19.26 19.33
N ARG A 405 0.96 18.07 19.36
CA ARG A 405 1.10 17.11 20.46
C ARG A 405 2.53 16.66 20.76
N LEU A 406 3.41 16.70 19.75
CA LEU A 406 4.81 16.27 19.87
C LEU A 406 5.77 17.46 20.01
N GLU A 407 5.26 18.69 20.12
CA GLU A 407 6.04 19.91 20.27
C GLU A 407 6.21 20.25 21.76
N ASP A 408 7.43 20.60 22.14
CA ASP A 408 7.75 21.10 23.47
C ASP A 408 7.76 22.63 23.48
N ASP A 409 7.51 23.25 24.63
CA ASP A 409 7.40 24.69 24.79
C ASP A 409 8.71 25.48 24.54
N ALA A 410 9.85 24.79 24.36
CA ALA A 410 11.17 25.37 24.12
C ALA A 410 11.55 26.50 25.13
N GLU A 411 11.11 26.38 26.41
CA GLU A 411 11.32 27.38 27.49
C GLU A 411 12.80 27.80 27.61
N GLY A 412 13.74 26.89 27.32
CA GLY A 412 15.18 27.16 27.34
C GLY A 412 15.68 28.18 26.29
N LEU A 413 14.90 28.36 25.20
CA LEU A 413 15.24 29.30 24.12
C LEU A 413 14.51 30.65 24.22
N TYR A 414 13.24 30.60 24.61
CA TYR A 414 12.36 31.77 24.49
C TYR A 414 11.76 32.24 25.84
N GLY A 415 12.05 31.54 26.94
CA GLY A 415 11.36 31.72 28.21
C GLY A 415 9.91 31.23 28.18
N ARG A 416 9.19 31.32 29.29
CA ARG A 416 7.78 30.91 29.32
C ARG A 416 6.94 31.83 28.43
N PHE A 417 6.19 31.24 27.50
CA PHE A 417 5.11 31.94 26.83
C PHE A 417 3.98 32.18 27.82
N ASP A 418 3.85 33.44 28.25
CA ASP A 418 2.74 33.84 29.12
C ASP A 418 1.44 33.84 28.27
N ARG A 419 0.60 32.83 28.45
CA ARG A 419 -0.69 32.70 27.76
C ARG A 419 -1.79 33.61 28.31
N THR A 420 -1.42 34.67 29.01
CA THR A 420 -2.38 35.68 29.49
C THR A 420 -2.47 36.84 28.48
N ASN A 421 -3.26 36.62 27.43
CA ASN A 421 -4.07 37.67 26.74
C ASN A 421 -5.16 36.97 25.92
#